data_7930151331177f3d250043d31c7fbe72
#
_entry.id   7930151331177f3d250043d31c7fbe72
#
_cell.length_a   1.000
_cell.length_b   1.000
_cell.length_c   1.000
_cell.angle_alpha   90.00
_cell.angle_beta   90.00
_cell.angle_gamma   90.00
#
_symmetry.space_group_name_H-M   'P 1'
#
loop_
_entity.id
_entity.type
_entity.pdbx_description
1 polymer ?
#
loop_
_entity_poly.entity_id
_entity_poly.type
_entity_poly.pdbx_seq_one_letter_code
_entity_poly.pdbx_strand_id
1 'polypeptide(L)'
;MGGLHGLDVATPSLFPVKKAAPAEDAPILIAPFSRLGSASEWSWEQWRELVSLLPGRTVLAALEEDRERAASLAEHLNVELAVGAPEALFPVMDGAAAAVAVDGDFPSLCSFRGLPVVTLFSTRLPDVYRPMGTFNRSLYSHQCCSPCFWKECDRDVPCNRHIAVRDVLEALREISGKE
;
A
#
# COMPACT_ATOMS: atom_id res chain seq x y z
N MET A 1 -38.06 22.84 13.36
CA MET A 1 -36.63 22.84 13.00
C MET A 1 -35.92 21.81 13.88
N GLY A 2 -35.85 20.56 13.46
CA GLY A 2 -35.17 19.49 14.19
C GLY A 2 -33.71 19.46 13.81
N GLY A 3 -32.84 19.89 14.73
CA GLY A 3 -31.40 19.73 14.56
C GLY A 3 -31.03 18.24 14.55
N LEU A 4 -30.35 17.79 13.54
CA LEU A 4 -29.63 16.51 13.53
C LEU A 4 -28.54 16.62 14.59
N HIS A 5 -28.78 16.09 15.76
CA HIS A 5 -27.72 15.84 16.73
C HIS A 5 -26.79 14.78 16.09
N GLY A 6 -25.54 15.19 15.81
CA GLY A 6 -24.52 14.28 15.37
C GLY A 6 -24.41 13.12 16.35
N LEU A 7 -24.72 11.92 15.88
CA LEU A 7 -24.37 10.71 16.60
C LEU A 7 -22.85 10.68 16.65
N ASP A 8 -22.31 11.00 17.82
CA ASP A 8 -20.93 10.72 18.17
C ASP A 8 -20.80 9.18 18.26
N VAL A 9 -20.75 8.54 17.09
CA VAL A 9 -20.46 7.12 17.01
C VAL A 9 -19.01 7.00 17.39
N ALA A 10 -18.75 6.78 18.68
CA ALA A 10 -17.47 6.26 19.13
C ALA A 10 -17.19 5.03 18.27
N THR A 11 -16.37 5.19 17.26
CA THR A 11 -15.93 4.09 16.41
C THR A 11 -15.22 3.14 17.37
N PRO A 12 -15.77 1.97 17.72
CA PRO A 12 -15.01 1.01 18.49
C PRO A 12 -13.73 0.78 17.71
N SER A 13 -12.59 0.76 18.36
CA SER A 13 -11.31 0.43 17.71
C SER A 13 -11.37 -1.04 17.31
N LEU A 14 -12.09 -1.31 16.21
CA LEU A 14 -12.10 -2.63 15.55
C LEU A 14 -10.73 -2.98 14.99
N PHE A 15 -9.82 -2.01 15.00
CA PHE A 15 -8.48 -2.15 14.48
C PHE A 15 -7.48 -2.19 15.62
N PRO A 16 -6.48 -3.07 15.54
CA PRO A 16 -5.50 -3.20 16.61
C PRO A 16 -4.84 -1.86 16.89
N VAL A 17 -4.78 -1.52 18.15
CA VAL A 17 -3.96 -0.44 18.67
C VAL A 17 -2.51 -0.73 18.22
N LYS A 18 -1.78 0.33 17.90
CA LYS A 18 -0.39 0.37 17.48
C LYS A 18 0.37 -0.91 17.86
N LYS A 19 0.84 -1.61 16.85
CA LYS A 19 1.77 -2.72 16.98
C LYS A 19 2.98 -2.29 17.82
N ALA A 20 3.55 -3.20 18.59
CA ALA A 20 4.84 -2.98 19.24
C ALA A 20 5.86 -2.47 18.21
N ALA A 21 6.84 -1.67 18.67
CA ALA A 21 7.89 -1.21 17.79
C ALA A 21 8.48 -2.38 16.99
N PRO A 22 8.62 -2.25 15.67
CA PRO A 22 9.16 -3.32 14.84
C PRO A 22 10.59 -3.66 15.28
N ALA A 23 11.02 -4.90 15.05
CA ALA A 23 12.42 -5.28 15.23
C ALA A 23 13.33 -4.39 14.35
N GLU A 24 14.59 -4.22 14.75
CA GLU A 24 15.54 -3.35 14.04
C GLU A 24 15.73 -3.78 12.57
N ASP A 25 15.65 -5.08 12.29
CA ASP A 25 15.78 -5.72 10.98
C ASP A 25 14.46 -6.05 10.31
N ALA A 26 13.35 -5.55 10.84
CA ALA A 26 12.02 -5.80 10.27
C ALA A 26 11.92 -5.31 8.83
N PRO A 27 11.43 -6.14 7.89
CA PRO A 27 11.38 -5.78 6.47
C PRO A 27 10.33 -4.71 6.19
N ILE A 28 10.52 -4.02 5.06
CA ILE A 28 9.48 -3.23 4.42
C ILE A 28 8.81 -4.10 3.38
N LEU A 29 7.47 -4.17 3.42
CA LEU A 29 6.71 -4.89 2.41
C LEU A 29 6.41 -3.99 1.22
N ILE A 30 6.48 -4.55 0.03
CA ILE A 30 5.95 -3.93 -1.18
C ILE A 30 4.85 -4.82 -1.77
N ALA A 31 3.71 -4.22 -2.14
CA ALA A 31 2.59 -4.94 -2.76
C ALA A 31 2.18 -4.23 -4.05
N PRO A 32 2.78 -4.64 -5.19
CA PRO A 32 2.70 -3.91 -6.46
C PRO A 32 1.47 -4.23 -7.29
N PHE A 33 0.68 -5.24 -6.93
CA PHE A 33 -0.41 -5.73 -7.75
C PHE A 33 -1.79 -5.34 -7.21
N SER A 34 -2.72 -5.10 -8.14
CA SER A 34 -4.07 -4.68 -7.83
C SER A 34 -5.10 -5.45 -8.65
N ARG A 35 -6.13 -5.99 -7.99
CA ARG A 35 -7.31 -6.56 -8.67
C ARG A 35 -8.13 -5.50 -9.42
N LEU A 36 -7.84 -4.24 -9.19
CA LEU A 36 -8.47 -3.13 -9.91
C LEU A 36 -7.92 -2.97 -11.34
N GLY A 37 -6.81 -3.64 -11.66
CA GLY A 37 -6.18 -3.64 -12.96
C GLY A 37 -4.90 -2.80 -13.04
N SER A 38 -4.22 -2.88 -14.17
CA SER A 38 -2.90 -2.26 -14.40
C SER A 38 -2.91 -0.73 -14.30
N ALA A 39 -4.06 -0.08 -14.51
CA ALA A 39 -4.20 1.36 -14.30
C ALA A 39 -3.97 1.80 -12.84
N SER A 40 -4.10 0.87 -11.88
CA SER A 40 -3.82 1.12 -10.47
C SER A 40 -2.41 0.71 -10.05
N GLU A 41 -1.65 0.06 -10.93
CA GLU A 41 -0.33 -0.47 -10.60
C GLU A 41 0.77 0.51 -11.00
N TRP A 42 1.75 0.66 -10.14
CA TRP A 42 2.94 1.46 -10.38
C TRP A 42 3.88 0.74 -11.35
N SER A 43 4.74 1.46 -12.08
CA SER A 43 5.64 0.82 -13.02
C SER A 43 6.75 0.04 -12.30
N TRP A 44 7.29 -0.98 -12.97
CA TRP A 44 8.39 -1.79 -12.41
C TRP A 44 9.66 -0.95 -12.19
N GLU A 45 9.90 0.08 -13.02
CA GLU A 45 11.01 1.00 -12.86
C GLU A 45 10.91 1.81 -11.56
N GLN A 46 9.71 2.27 -11.22
CA GLN A 46 9.46 3.01 -9.98
C GLN A 46 9.60 2.09 -8.76
N TRP A 47 9.13 0.85 -8.84
CA TRP A 47 9.36 -0.15 -7.79
C TRP A 47 10.85 -0.44 -7.62
N ARG A 48 11.62 -0.59 -8.69
CA ARG A 48 13.06 -0.78 -8.64
C ARG A 48 13.78 0.40 -8.00
N GLU A 49 13.42 1.62 -8.40
CA GLU A 49 13.96 2.83 -7.78
C GLU A 49 13.65 2.87 -6.28
N LEU A 50 12.39 2.61 -5.90
CA LEU A 50 12.00 2.57 -4.49
C LEU A 50 12.84 1.55 -3.71
N VAL A 51 12.90 0.30 -4.17
CA VAL A 51 13.63 -0.78 -3.51
C VAL A 51 15.11 -0.42 -3.33
N SER A 52 15.74 0.22 -4.33
CA SER A 52 17.15 0.64 -4.26
C SER A 52 17.42 1.71 -3.20
N LEU A 53 16.40 2.43 -2.76
CA LEU A 53 16.47 3.52 -1.78
C LEU A 53 15.94 3.13 -0.40
N LEU A 54 15.27 1.98 -0.28
CA LEU A 54 14.79 1.49 1.01
C LEU A 54 15.94 0.97 1.87
N PRO A 55 15.95 1.29 3.17
CA PRO A 55 16.93 0.71 4.09
C PRO A 55 16.58 -0.72 4.45
N GLY A 56 17.55 -1.62 4.43
CA GLY A 56 17.40 -2.98 4.95
C GLY A 56 16.62 -3.93 4.02
N ARG A 57 15.94 -4.89 4.63
CA ARG A 57 15.23 -5.97 3.91
C ARG A 57 13.93 -5.48 3.28
N THR A 58 13.68 -5.92 2.06
CA THR A 58 12.42 -5.70 1.37
C THR A 58 11.81 -7.05 0.99
N VAL A 59 10.51 -7.20 1.21
CA VAL A 59 9.75 -8.39 0.83
C VAL A 59 8.62 -7.98 -0.10
N LEU A 60 8.56 -8.58 -1.29
CA LEU A 60 7.42 -8.45 -2.18
C LEU A 60 6.31 -9.38 -1.68
N ALA A 61 5.18 -8.80 -1.34
CA ALA A 61 4.01 -9.54 -0.89
C ALA A 61 2.90 -9.49 -1.96
N ALA A 62 2.33 -10.65 -2.27
CA ALA A 62 1.27 -10.75 -3.28
C ALA A 62 0.23 -11.80 -2.88
N LEU A 63 -1.00 -11.63 -3.37
CA LEU A 63 -2.04 -12.64 -3.27
C LEU A 63 -1.77 -13.79 -4.25
N GLU A 64 -2.39 -14.93 -4.00
CA GLU A 64 -2.14 -16.17 -4.75
C GLU A 64 -2.37 -16.01 -6.27
N GLU A 65 -3.36 -15.21 -6.66
CA GLU A 65 -3.69 -14.95 -8.06
C GLU A 65 -2.57 -14.24 -8.84
N ASP A 66 -1.68 -13.53 -8.16
CA ASP A 66 -0.56 -12.80 -8.77
C ASP A 66 0.77 -13.55 -8.66
N ARG A 67 0.78 -14.82 -8.25
CA ARG A 67 1.99 -15.61 -7.98
C ARG A 67 3.05 -15.54 -9.07
N GLU A 68 2.67 -15.77 -10.33
CA GLU A 68 3.63 -15.79 -11.45
C GLU A 68 4.22 -14.39 -11.71
N ARG A 69 3.37 -13.37 -11.70
CA ARG A 69 3.78 -11.96 -11.86
C ARG A 69 4.70 -11.54 -10.72
N ALA A 70 4.35 -11.94 -9.49
CA ALA A 70 5.11 -11.63 -8.29
C ALA A 70 6.47 -12.31 -8.30
N ALA A 71 6.56 -13.57 -8.71
CA ALA A 71 7.83 -14.28 -8.82
C ALA A 71 8.78 -13.60 -9.83
N SER A 72 8.27 -13.27 -11.02
CA SER A 72 9.03 -12.55 -12.03
C SER A 72 9.52 -11.18 -11.55
N LEU A 73 8.66 -10.42 -10.89
CA LEU A 73 9.04 -9.09 -10.40
C LEU A 73 10.02 -9.18 -9.23
N ALA A 74 9.85 -10.12 -8.30
CA ALA A 74 10.76 -10.31 -7.17
C ALA A 74 12.18 -10.67 -7.63
N GLU A 75 12.29 -11.52 -8.66
CA GLU A 75 13.58 -11.83 -9.31
C GLU A 75 14.22 -10.57 -9.90
N HIS A 76 13.45 -9.78 -10.66
CA HIS A 76 13.96 -8.53 -11.26
C HIS A 76 14.39 -7.49 -10.24
N LEU A 77 13.71 -7.44 -9.09
CA LEU A 77 14.02 -6.51 -7.99
C LEU A 77 15.07 -7.07 -7.03
N ASN A 78 15.40 -8.35 -7.13
CA ASN A 78 16.28 -9.08 -6.19
C ASN A 78 15.81 -8.94 -4.74
N VAL A 79 14.52 -9.21 -4.49
CA VAL A 79 13.90 -9.15 -3.16
C VAL A 79 13.28 -10.50 -2.78
N GLU A 80 13.07 -10.70 -1.49
CA GLU A 80 12.33 -11.86 -0.99
C GLU A 80 10.87 -11.83 -1.44
N LEU A 81 10.27 -13.01 -1.61
CA LEU A 81 8.89 -13.15 -2.08
C LEU A 81 8.02 -13.85 -1.02
N ALA A 82 6.86 -13.27 -0.75
CA ALA A 82 5.80 -13.88 0.06
C ALA A 82 4.49 -13.89 -0.75
N VAL A 83 3.98 -15.07 -1.08
CA VAL A 83 2.74 -15.23 -1.85
C VAL A 83 1.82 -16.21 -1.16
N GLY A 84 0.53 -15.89 -1.11
CA GLY A 84 -0.46 -16.79 -0.55
C GLY A 84 -1.85 -16.18 -0.44
N ALA A 85 -2.75 -16.95 0.15
CA ALA A 85 -4.03 -16.42 0.61
C ALA A 85 -3.81 -15.35 1.70
N PRO A 86 -4.78 -14.45 1.94
CA PRO A 86 -4.63 -13.37 2.92
C PRO A 86 -4.09 -13.82 4.26
N GLU A 87 -4.60 -14.93 4.80
CA GLU A 87 -4.23 -15.46 6.11
C GLU A 87 -2.77 -15.96 6.14
N ALA A 88 -2.28 -16.49 5.02
CA ALA A 88 -0.90 -16.95 4.88
C ALA A 88 0.11 -15.79 4.91
N LEU A 89 -0.34 -14.58 4.58
CA LEU A 89 0.48 -13.36 4.59
C LEU A 89 0.52 -12.67 5.97
N PHE A 90 -0.37 -13.02 6.90
CA PHE A 90 -0.40 -12.39 8.22
C PHE A 90 0.93 -12.49 8.99
N PRO A 91 1.64 -13.64 9.03
CA PRO A 91 2.92 -13.70 9.73
C PRO A 91 3.97 -12.74 9.17
N VAL A 92 4.04 -12.57 7.84
CA VAL A 92 4.98 -11.62 7.24
C VAL A 92 4.55 -10.17 7.49
N MET A 93 3.26 -9.87 7.47
CA MET A 93 2.74 -8.55 7.86
C MET A 93 3.04 -8.25 9.33
N ASP A 94 2.89 -9.25 10.21
CA ASP A 94 3.16 -9.11 11.64
C ASP A 94 4.64 -8.88 11.93
N GLY A 95 5.54 -9.41 11.13
CA GLY A 95 6.98 -9.22 11.22
C GLY A 95 7.50 -7.94 10.56
N ALA A 96 6.72 -7.26 9.74
CA ALA A 96 7.17 -6.10 8.96
C ALA A 96 7.13 -4.78 9.74
N ALA A 97 7.96 -3.82 9.33
CA ALA A 97 7.98 -2.46 9.87
C ALA A 97 6.88 -1.58 9.28
N ALA A 98 6.72 -1.63 7.96
CA ALA A 98 5.74 -0.87 7.19
C ALA A 98 5.49 -1.54 5.84
N ALA A 99 4.51 -1.04 5.10
CA ALA A 99 4.24 -1.47 3.74
C ALA A 99 4.08 -0.29 2.79
N VAL A 100 4.41 -0.52 1.51
CA VAL A 100 3.99 0.32 0.38
C VAL A 100 3.16 -0.55 -0.54
N ALA A 101 1.95 -0.13 -0.84
CA ALA A 101 1.04 -0.92 -1.65
C ALA A 101 0.26 -0.04 -2.63
N VAL A 102 -0.03 -0.56 -3.80
CA VAL A 102 -1.02 0.07 -4.69
C VAL A 102 -2.42 -0.09 -4.12
N ASP A 103 -3.33 0.78 -4.54
CA ASP A 103 -4.75 0.70 -4.16
C ASP A 103 -5.36 -0.66 -4.52
N GLY A 104 -5.99 -1.31 -3.55
CA GLY A 104 -6.55 -2.65 -3.67
C GLY A 104 -6.86 -3.27 -2.31
N ASP A 105 -6.81 -4.59 -2.23
CA ASP A 105 -7.15 -5.33 -1.01
C ASP A 105 -6.00 -5.31 0.01
N PHE A 106 -4.75 -5.33 -0.47
CA PHE A 106 -3.57 -5.46 0.38
C PHE A 106 -3.41 -4.33 1.42
N PRO A 107 -3.61 -3.04 1.10
CA PRO A 107 -3.58 -1.97 2.09
C PRO A 107 -4.57 -2.17 3.23
N SER A 108 -5.77 -2.70 2.93
CA SER A 108 -6.79 -3.00 3.94
C SER A 108 -6.36 -4.15 4.86
N LEU A 109 -5.71 -5.18 4.32
CA LEU A 109 -5.13 -6.25 5.11
C LEU A 109 -4.02 -5.73 6.05
N CYS A 110 -3.12 -4.88 5.55
CA CYS A 110 -2.10 -4.22 6.36
C CYS A 110 -2.73 -3.46 7.52
N SER A 111 -3.73 -2.64 7.23
CA SER A 111 -4.45 -1.86 8.24
C SER A 111 -5.13 -2.77 9.28
N PHE A 112 -5.77 -3.84 8.84
CA PHE A 112 -6.37 -4.85 9.71
C PHE A 112 -5.34 -5.50 10.64
N ARG A 113 -4.10 -5.71 10.18
CA ARG A 113 -2.99 -6.23 11.00
C ARG A 113 -2.28 -5.16 11.83
N GLY A 114 -2.69 -3.89 11.74
CA GLY A 114 -2.00 -2.78 12.42
C GLY A 114 -0.63 -2.46 11.82
N LEU A 115 -0.37 -2.91 10.60
CA LEU A 115 0.85 -2.60 9.86
C LEU A 115 0.71 -1.22 9.21
N PRO A 116 1.61 -0.25 9.49
CA PRO A 116 1.60 1.03 8.80
C PRO A 116 1.73 0.84 7.28
N VAL A 117 0.91 1.55 6.50
CA VAL A 117 0.94 1.41 5.05
C VAL A 117 0.84 2.75 4.32
N VAL A 118 1.71 2.91 3.31
CA VAL A 118 1.58 3.94 2.28
C VAL A 118 0.82 3.34 1.11
N THR A 119 -0.34 3.90 0.79
CA THR A 119 -1.18 3.42 -0.32
C THR A 119 -1.10 4.38 -1.50
N LEU A 120 -0.81 3.83 -2.68
CA LEU A 120 -0.70 4.59 -3.93
C LEU A 120 -2.03 4.53 -4.68
N PHE A 121 -2.72 5.66 -4.75
CA PHE A 121 -4.01 5.81 -5.43
C PHE A 121 -3.87 6.47 -6.79
N SER A 122 -4.63 6.00 -7.76
CA SER A 122 -4.69 6.57 -9.09
C SER A 122 -6.11 6.60 -9.67
N THR A 123 -6.78 5.44 -9.71
CA THR A 123 -8.08 5.26 -10.37
C THR A 123 -9.26 5.55 -9.47
N ARG A 124 -9.07 5.49 -8.14
CA ARG A 124 -10.11 5.71 -7.12
C ARG A 124 -9.75 6.86 -6.18
N LEU A 125 -10.74 7.40 -5.47
CA LEU A 125 -10.56 8.49 -4.51
C LEU A 125 -10.11 7.95 -3.14
N PRO A 126 -9.00 8.43 -2.58
CA PRO A 126 -8.57 8.03 -1.23
C PRO A 126 -9.62 8.30 -0.15
N ASP A 127 -10.36 9.40 -0.25
CA ASP A 127 -11.39 9.77 0.73
C ASP A 127 -12.47 8.70 0.93
N VAL A 128 -12.70 7.87 -0.10
CA VAL A 128 -13.69 6.80 -0.07
C VAL A 128 -13.06 5.44 0.21
N TYR A 129 -11.85 5.19 -0.33
CA TYR A 129 -11.28 3.84 -0.41
C TYR A 129 -10.01 3.65 0.43
N ARG A 130 -9.52 4.68 1.11
CA ARG A 130 -8.33 4.54 1.97
C ARG A 130 -8.55 3.49 3.05
N PRO A 131 -7.52 2.73 3.42
CA PRO A 131 -7.58 1.82 4.55
C PRO A 131 -7.97 2.56 5.83
N MET A 132 -8.78 1.92 6.66
CA MET A 132 -9.13 2.47 7.97
C MET A 132 -7.95 2.33 8.94
N GLY A 133 -7.81 3.29 9.87
CA GLY A 133 -6.74 3.28 10.87
C GLY A 133 -5.85 4.52 10.79
N THR A 134 -5.06 4.73 11.84
CA THR A 134 -4.29 5.98 12.05
C THR A 134 -2.91 5.98 11.42
N PHE A 135 -2.36 4.81 11.07
CA PHE A 135 -0.99 4.67 10.56
C PHE A 135 -0.93 4.49 9.04
N ASN A 136 -1.85 5.14 8.33
CA ASN A 136 -1.94 5.03 6.88
C ASN A 136 -1.66 6.39 6.25
N ARG A 137 -0.91 6.38 5.15
CA ARG A 137 -0.75 7.52 4.24
C ARG A 137 -1.26 7.14 2.87
N SER A 138 -2.03 8.03 2.27
CA SER A 138 -2.52 7.86 0.91
C SER A 138 -1.85 8.90 0.02
N LEU A 139 -1.15 8.44 -1.00
CA LEU A 139 -0.64 9.28 -2.07
C LEU A 139 -1.56 9.15 -3.27
N TYR A 140 -1.98 10.27 -3.82
CA TYR A 140 -2.96 10.30 -4.90
C TYR A 140 -2.49 11.12 -6.08
N SER A 141 -2.43 10.50 -7.24
CA SER A 141 -2.18 11.19 -8.49
C SER A 141 -3.48 11.72 -9.09
N HIS A 142 -3.84 12.94 -8.75
CA HIS A 142 -5.00 13.60 -9.30
C HIS A 142 -4.72 14.06 -10.75
N GLN A 143 -5.46 13.47 -11.69
CA GLN A 143 -5.43 13.86 -13.11
C GLN A 143 -6.83 14.29 -13.56
N CYS A 144 -6.92 14.95 -14.70
CA CYS A 144 -8.20 15.44 -15.24
C CYS A 144 -9.26 14.33 -15.47
N CYS A 145 -8.83 13.08 -15.59
CA CYS A 145 -9.71 11.91 -15.72
C CYS A 145 -9.96 11.17 -14.41
N SER A 146 -9.35 11.59 -13.29
CA SER A 146 -9.51 10.92 -12.00
C SER A 146 -10.74 11.43 -11.23
N PRO A 147 -11.51 10.55 -10.56
CA PRO A 147 -11.40 9.09 -10.56
C PRO A 147 -11.99 8.49 -11.84
N CYS A 148 -11.33 7.52 -12.45
CA CYS A 148 -11.78 6.93 -13.69
C CYS A 148 -12.35 5.49 -13.54
N PHE A 149 -11.94 4.76 -12.50
CA PHE A 149 -12.32 3.37 -12.22
C PHE A 149 -11.99 2.37 -13.35
N TRP A 150 -11.12 2.76 -14.29
CA TRP A 150 -10.72 1.91 -15.40
C TRP A 150 -9.66 0.89 -14.96
N LYS A 151 -9.74 -0.31 -15.51
CA LYS A 151 -8.76 -1.37 -15.25
C LYS A 151 -7.47 -1.17 -16.02
N GLU A 152 -7.55 -0.57 -17.18
CA GLU A 152 -6.42 -0.28 -18.07
C GLU A 152 -6.44 1.21 -18.45
N CYS A 153 -5.27 1.77 -18.67
CA CYS A 153 -5.10 3.15 -19.08
C CYS A 153 -4.50 3.19 -20.49
N ASP A 154 -5.15 3.91 -21.40
CA ASP A 154 -4.74 4.12 -22.79
C ASP A 154 -3.85 5.34 -22.99
N ARG A 155 -3.51 6.07 -21.89
CA ARG A 155 -2.65 7.25 -21.97
C ARG A 155 -1.19 6.86 -22.05
N ASP A 156 -0.38 7.62 -22.77
CA ASP A 156 1.07 7.44 -22.87
C ASP A 156 1.76 7.42 -21.49
N VAL A 157 1.29 8.27 -20.58
CA VAL A 157 1.74 8.29 -19.19
C VAL A 157 0.54 8.09 -18.26
N PRO A 158 0.34 6.88 -17.74
CA PRO A 158 -0.70 6.60 -16.75
C PRO A 158 -0.54 7.46 -15.50
N CYS A 159 -1.66 7.82 -14.86
CA CYS A 159 -1.66 8.74 -13.70
C CYS A 159 -0.85 8.20 -12.50
N ASN A 160 -0.81 6.90 -12.30
CA ASN A 160 0.00 6.27 -11.24
C ASN A 160 1.50 6.60 -11.35
N ARG A 161 2.02 6.82 -12.56
CA ARG A 161 3.44 7.19 -12.79
C ARG A 161 3.79 8.60 -12.29
N HIS A 162 2.80 9.43 -12.01
CA HIS A 162 3.03 10.77 -11.45
C HIS A 162 3.25 10.77 -9.93
N ILE A 163 3.04 9.65 -9.23
CA ILE A 163 3.44 9.52 -7.84
C ILE A 163 4.94 9.31 -7.81
N ALA A 164 5.69 10.28 -7.31
CA ALA A 164 7.14 10.19 -7.32
C ALA A 164 7.66 9.29 -6.17
N VAL A 165 8.75 8.58 -6.42
CA VAL A 165 9.39 7.70 -5.42
C VAL A 165 9.79 8.46 -4.16
N ARG A 166 10.28 9.70 -4.29
CA ARG A 166 10.61 10.58 -3.15
C ARG A 166 9.44 10.82 -2.22
N ASP A 167 8.22 10.99 -2.78
CA ASP A 167 7.01 11.28 -1.99
C ASP A 167 6.60 10.02 -1.20
N VAL A 168 6.83 8.83 -1.77
CA VAL A 168 6.63 7.54 -1.10
C VAL A 168 7.61 7.36 0.05
N LEU A 169 8.88 7.69 -0.14
CA LEU A 169 9.91 7.61 0.90
C LEU A 169 9.63 8.58 2.05
N GLU A 170 9.16 9.79 1.74
CA GLU A 170 8.76 10.76 2.75
C GLU A 170 7.57 10.25 3.58
N ALA A 171 6.52 9.78 2.90
CA ALA A 171 5.36 9.18 3.56
C ALA A 171 5.72 7.97 4.44
N LEU A 172 6.66 7.12 3.98
CA LEU A 172 7.16 5.99 4.78
C LEU A 172 7.86 6.46 6.06
N ARG A 173 8.70 7.50 6.00
CA ARG A 173 9.36 8.07 7.18
C ARG A 173 8.35 8.58 8.20
N GLU A 174 7.33 9.30 7.73
CA GLU A 174 6.26 9.81 8.58
C GLU A 174 5.52 8.71 9.35
N ILE A 175 5.15 7.60 8.68
CA ILE A 175 4.39 6.52 9.33
C ILE A 175 5.26 5.57 10.15
N SER A 176 6.55 5.49 9.85
CA SER A 176 7.50 4.65 10.58
C SER A 176 7.97 5.28 11.89
N GLY A 177 7.69 6.57 12.12
CA GLY A 177 8.13 7.31 13.31
C GLY A 177 9.66 7.43 13.43
N LYS A 178 10.38 7.29 12.33
CA LYS A 178 11.84 7.53 12.23
C LYS A 178 12.02 8.93 11.66
N GLU A 179 12.31 9.89 12.55
CA GLU A 179 12.87 11.18 12.16
C GLU A 179 14.28 11.04 11.59
#